data_8313635a2194ac0281ff91de0994d08b
#
_entry.id   8313635a2194ac0281ff91de0994d08b
#
_cell.length_a   1.000
_cell.length_b   1.000
_cell.length_c   1.000
_cell.angle_alpha   90.00
_cell.angle_beta   90.00
_cell.angle_gamma   90.00
#
_symmetry.space_group_name_H-M   'P 1'
#
loop_
_entity.id
_entity.type
_entity.pdbx_description
1 polymer ?
#
loop_
_entity_poly.entity_id
_entity_poly.type
_entity_poly.pdbx_seq_one_letter_code
_entity_poly.pdbx_strand_id
1 'polypeptide(L)'
;MKVSEYLILLIFVIVFIGSLSLGIWQIDRGYDKKALENTFSQRQSLPVETNPGELNQNLYYRNIQISGIFGKKNFFVDNKTLNGKAGYVVFSPFTLADSKKIIVSRGWIESDQRDSLPELSLPQTT
;
A
#
# COMPACT_ATOMS: atom_id res chain seq x y z
N MET A 1 -12.99 50.04 -24.34
CA MET A 1 -12.65 49.24 -23.14
C MET A 1 -11.53 49.92 -22.39
N LYS A 2 -11.67 50.06 -21.06
CA LYS A 2 -10.63 50.65 -20.21
C LYS A 2 -9.51 49.62 -19.93
N VAL A 3 -8.29 50.07 -19.68
CA VAL A 3 -7.14 49.19 -19.40
C VAL A 3 -7.46 48.14 -18.32
N SER A 4 -8.28 48.52 -17.34
CA SER A 4 -8.74 47.62 -16.27
C SER A 4 -9.58 46.42 -16.76
N GLU A 5 -10.32 46.58 -17.86
CA GLU A 5 -11.17 45.54 -18.44
C GLU A 5 -10.31 44.46 -19.13
N TYR A 6 -9.24 44.88 -19.81
CA TYR A 6 -8.27 43.96 -20.41
C TYR A 6 -7.48 43.18 -19.35
N LEU A 7 -7.13 43.83 -18.22
CA LEU A 7 -6.45 43.17 -17.12
C LEU A 7 -7.29 42.07 -16.49
N ILE A 8 -8.59 42.37 -16.25
CA ILE A 8 -9.55 41.40 -15.71
C ILE A 8 -9.72 40.22 -16.68
N LEU A 9 -9.85 40.49 -17.96
CA LEU A 9 -9.97 39.44 -18.98
C LEU A 9 -8.72 38.56 -19.02
N LEU A 10 -7.54 39.17 -18.95
CA LEU A 10 -6.26 38.42 -18.91
C LEU A 10 -6.17 37.49 -17.70
N ILE A 11 -6.51 37.97 -16.52
CA ILE A 11 -6.54 37.17 -15.30
C ILE A 11 -7.52 36.00 -15.44
N PHE A 12 -8.72 36.28 -15.98
CA PHE A 12 -9.73 35.24 -16.20
C PHE A 12 -9.20 34.15 -17.14
N VAL A 13 -8.55 34.50 -18.24
CA VAL A 13 -7.96 33.53 -19.19
C VAL A 13 -6.87 32.69 -18.52
N ILE A 14 -5.99 33.32 -17.72
CA ILE A 14 -4.93 32.60 -17.00
C ILE A 14 -5.54 31.58 -16.01
N VAL A 15 -6.51 32.01 -15.22
CA VAL A 15 -7.19 31.13 -14.26
C VAL A 15 -7.93 29.98 -14.97
N PHE A 16 -8.57 30.30 -16.10
CA PHE A 16 -9.27 29.29 -16.90
C PHE A 16 -8.34 28.23 -17.47
N ILE A 17 -7.20 28.64 -18.06
CA ILE A 17 -6.18 27.71 -18.58
C ILE A 17 -5.58 26.87 -17.44
N GLY A 18 -5.28 27.50 -16.29
CA GLY A 18 -4.78 26.79 -15.11
C GLY A 18 -5.76 25.74 -14.60
N SER A 19 -7.05 26.09 -14.56
CA SER A 19 -8.10 25.14 -14.13
C SER A 19 -8.28 23.97 -15.09
N LEU A 20 -8.18 24.20 -16.41
CA LEU A 20 -8.20 23.13 -17.41
C LEU A 20 -7.01 22.19 -17.26
N SER A 21 -5.82 22.74 -17.07
CA SER A 21 -4.58 21.95 -16.88
C SER A 21 -4.68 21.06 -15.62
N LEU A 22 -5.19 21.60 -14.52
CA LEU A 22 -5.45 20.83 -13.31
C LEU A 22 -6.51 19.73 -13.53
N GLY A 23 -7.55 20.03 -14.30
CA GLY A 23 -8.57 19.04 -14.65
C GLY A 23 -8.01 17.85 -15.43
N ILE A 24 -7.20 18.13 -16.45
CA ILE A 24 -6.52 17.08 -17.24
C ILE A 24 -5.58 16.25 -16.34
N TRP A 25 -4.77 16.89 -15.50
CA TRP A 25 -3.88 16.21 -14.58
C TRP A 25 -4.64 15.28 -13.61
N GLN A 26 -5.80 15.68 -13.11
CA GLN A 26 -6.63 14.84 -12.24
C GLN A 26 -7.16 13.61 -12.97
N ILE A 27 -7.53 13.78 -14.24
CA ILE A 27 -8.02 12.68 -15.08
C ILE A 27 -6.90 11.66 -15.31
N ASP A 28 -5.70 12.11 -15.71
CA ASP A 28 -4.54 11.23 -15.92
C ASP A 28 -4.20 10.43 -14.67
N ARG A 29 -4.16 11.11 -13.51
CA ARG A 29 -3.93 10.44 -12.23
C ARG A 29 -5.02 9.40 -11.89
N GLY A 30 -6.26 9.65 -12.32
CA GLY A 30 -7.35 8.71 -12.19
C GLY A 30 -7.15 7.44 -13.04
N TYR A 31 -6.67 7.61 -14.26
CA TYR A 31 -6.36 6.48 -15.16
C TYR A 31 -5.21 5.63 -14.62
N ASP A 32 -4.13 6.24 -14.13
CA ASP A 32 -3.00 5.53 -13.53
C ASP A 32 -3.45 4.66 -12.34
N LYS A 33 -4.26 5.23 -11.46
CA LYS A 33 -4.80 4.50 -10.31
C LYS A 33 -5.66 3.32 -10.74
N LYS A 34 -6.53 3.52 -11.74
CA LYS A 34 -7.40 2.46 -12.28
C LYS A 34 -6.59 1.35 -12.97
N ALA A 35 -5.53 1.71 -13.70
CA ALA A 35 -4.62 0.75 -14.32
C ALA A 35 -3.91 -0.12 -13.28
N LEU A 36 -3.45 0.49 -12.17
CA LEU A 36 -2.85 -0.22 -11.05
C LEU A 36 -3.86 -1.18 -10.39
N GLU A 37 -5.08 -0.73 -10.15
CA GLU A 37 -6.15 -1.54 -9.54
C GLU A 37 -6.52 -2.74 -10.42
N ASN A 38 -6.62 -2.53 -11.74
CA ASN A 38 -6.85 -3.61 -12.71
C ASN A 38 -5.71 -4.63 -12.69
N THR A 39 -4.45 -4.16 -12.69
CA THR A 39 -3.28 -5.03 -12.60
C THR A 39 -3.28 -5.84 -11.31
N PHE A 40 -3.61 -5.22 -10.19
CA PHE A 40 -3.73 -5.88 -8.90
C PHE A 40 -4.80 -6.98 -8.93
N SER A 41 -6.01 -6.66 -9.41
CA SER A 41 -7.13 -7.61 -9.51
C SER A 41 -6.80 -8.79 -10.44
N GLN A 42 -6.21 -8.52 -11.60
CA GLN A 42 -5.80 -9.56 -12.54
C GLN A 42 -4.73 -10.48 -11.93
N ARG A 43 -3.74 -9.93 -11.24
CA ARG A 43 -2.68 -10.74 -10.63
C ARG A 43 -3.15 -11.54 -9.44
N GLN A 44 -4.09 -11.03 -8.67
CA GLN A 44 -4.71 -11.77 -7.58
C GLN A 44 -5.60 -12.93 -8.05
N SER A 45 -6.20 -12.84 -9.22
CA SER A 45 -7.02 -13.92 -9.79
C SER A 45 -6.20 -15.08 -10.38
N LEU A 46 -4.88 -14.92 -10.52
CA LEU A 46 -4.00 -16.00 -10.97
C LEU A 46 -3.94 -17.13 -9.92
N PRO A 47 -3.72 -18.39 -10.34
CA PRO A 47 -3.53 -19.49 -9.41
C PRO A 47 -2.45 -19.20 -8.38
N VAL A 48 -2.66 -19.68 -7.16
CA VAL A 48 -1.67 -19.55 -6.07
C VAL A 48 -0.37 -20.25 -6.48
N GLU A 49 0.74 -19.53 -6.40
CA GLU A 49 2.05 -20.11 -6.66
C GLU A 49 2.64 -20.66 -5.36
N THR A 50 2.91 -21.97 -5.37
CA THR A 50 3.39 -22.69 -4.19
C THR A 50 4.90 -22.78 -4.22
N ASN A 51 5.55 -22.32 -3.14
CA ASN A 51 7.00 -22.34 -2.91
C ASN A 51 7.80 -21.87 -4.15
N PRO A 52 7.60 -20.63 -4.62
CA PRO A 52 8.37 -20.11 -5.75
C PRO A 52 9.87 -20.15 -5.38
N GLY A 53 10.70 -20.64 -6.29
CA GLY A 53 12.15 -20.77 -6.06
C GLY A 53 12.85 -19.43 -5.84
N GLU A 54 12.33 -18.35 -6.46
CA GLU A 54 12.83 -17.00 -6.29
C GLU A 54 11.69 -16.02 -6.07
N LEU A 55 11.82 -15.18 -5.05
CA LEU A 55 10.92 -14.06 -4.80
C LEU A 55 11.36 -12.86 -5.64
N ASN A 56 10.86 -12.77 -6.85
CA ASN A 56 11.19 -11.72 -7.81
C ASN A 56 9.97 -10.84 -8.15
N GLN A 57 10.18 -9.84 -9.01
CA GLN A 57 9.13 -8.89 -9.39
C GLN A 57 7.93 -9.52 -10.10
N ASN A 58 8.06 -10.71 -10.67
CA ASN A 58 6.95 -11.42 -11.31
C ASN A 58 5.88 -11.86 -10.31
N LEU A 59 6.23 -11.92 -9.02
CA LEU A 59 5.32 -12.26 -7.92
C LEU A 59 4.59 -11.07 -7.32
N TYR A 60 4.88 -9.85 -7.78
CA TYR A 60 4.17 -8.66 -7.26
C TYR A 60 2.67 -8.80 -7.44
N TYR A 61 1.94 -8.54 -6.37
CA TYR A 61 0.46 -8.63 -6.29
C TYR A 61 -0.12 -10.03 -6.53
N ARG A 62 0.68 -11.09 -6.50
CA ARG A 62 0.18 -12.47 -6.61
C ARG A 62 -0.05 -13.10 -5.25
N ASN A 63 -1.02 -14.02 -5.19
CA ASN A 63 -1.16 -14.93 -4.06
C ASN A 63 -0.08 -16.00 -4.14
N ILE A 64 0.74 -16.11 -3.09
CA ILE A 64 1.79 -17.12 -2.97
C ILE A 64 1.59 -17.91 -1.69
N GLN A 65 1.91 -19.18 -1.74
CA GLN A 65 1.97 -20.05 -0.57
C GLN A 65 3.42 -20.48 -0.35
N ILE A 66 3.94 -20.15 0.82
CA ILE A 66 5.34 -20.45 1.19
C ILE A 66 5.38 -21.16 2.54
N SER A 67 6.36 -22.04 2.70
CA SER A 67 6.60 -22.76 3.95
C SER A 67 7.85 -22.26 4.63
N GLY A 68 7.82 -22.14 5.96
CA GLY A 68 8.95 -21.65 6.73
C GLY A 68 8.59 -21.43 8.19
N ILE A 69 9.46 -20.72 8.91
CA ILE A 69 9.33 -20.52 10.36
C ILE A 69 9.35 -19.03 10.69
N PHE A 70 8.38 -18.58 11.47
CA PHE A 70 8.37 -17.21 12.00
C PHE A 70 9.46 -17.02 13.06
N GLY A 71 10.15 -15.88 12.97
CA GLY A 71 11.09 -15.45 13.99
C GLY A 71 10.38 -14.97 15.25
N LYS A 72 11.08 -14.99 16.38
CA LYS A 72 10.52 -14.60 17.69
C LYS A 72 10.28 -13.09 17.85
N LYS A 73 10.95 -12.25 17.08
CA LYS A 73 10.82 -10.78 17.17
C LYS A 73 9.76 -10.28 16.20
N ASN A 74 8.90 -9.39 16.69
CA ASN A 74 7.92 -8.67 15.88
C ASN A 74 8.31 -7.21 15.79
N PHE A 75 8.01 -6.58 14.67
CA PHE A 75 8.16 -5.15 14.45
C PHE A 75 6.77 -4.53 14.32
N PHE A 76 6.58 -3.40 14.98
CA PHE A 76 5.30 -2.68 14.98
C PHE A 76 5.49 -1.35 14.27
N VAL A 77 4.71 -1.11 13.23
CA VAL A 77 4.66 0.18 12.55
C VAL A 77 3.47 0.95 13.10
N ASP A 78 3.78 1.99 13.84
CA ASP A 78 2.81 2.85 14.52
C ASP A 78 2.08 3.80 13.53
N ASN A 79 1.07 4.46 14.06
CA ASN A 79 0.29 5.51 13.41
C ASN A 79 -0.44 5.03 12.14
N LYS A 80 -0.92 3.78 12.16
CA LYS A 80 -1.78 3.23 11.12
C LYS A 80 -3.22 3.16 11.60
N THR A 81 -4.08 3.89 10.92
CA THR A 81 -5.52 3.88 11.22
C THR A 81 -6.27 2.91 10.33
N LEU A 82 -7.16 2.13 10.91
CA LEU A 82 -8.10 1.28 10.20
C LEU A 82 -9.50 1.52 10.77
N ASN A 83 -10.47 1.84 9.91
CA ASN A 83 -11.85 2.15 10.30
C ASN A 83 -11.96 3.24 11.39
N GLY A 84 -11.09 4.26 11.34
CA GLY A 84 -11.06 5.36 12.29
C GLY A 84 -10.40 5.05 13.64
N LYS A 85 -9.88 3.84 13.84
CA LYS A 85 -9.18 3.43 15.05
C LYS A 85 -7.68 3.44 14.82
N ALA A 86 -6.92 3.92 15.82
CA ALA A 86 -5.46 3.88 15.79
C ALA A 86 -4.93 2.47 16.12
N GLY A 87 -3.80 2.10 15.52
CA GLY A 87 -3.22 0.79 15.77
C GLY A 87 -1.86 0.62 15.09
N TYR A 88 -1.37 -0.60 15.15
CA TYR A 88 -0.08 -1.00 14.61
C TYR A 88 -0.25 -1.97 13.45
N VAL A 89 0.58 -1.82 12.41
CA VAL A 89 0.81 -2.91 11.45
C VAL A 89 1.97 -3.75 11.97
N VAL A 90 1.75 -5.06 12.04
CA VAL A 90 2.71 -6.02 12.60
C VAL A 90 3.48 -6.68 11.47
N PHE A 91 4.80 -6.68 11.60
CA PHE A 91 5.71 -7.37 10.71
C PHE A 91 6.54 -8.38 11.50
N SER A 92 6.72 -9.57 10.94
CA SER A 92 7.56 -10.62 11.55
C SER A 92 8.57 -11.15 10.54
N PRO A 93 9.80 -11.41 10.97
CA PRO A 93 10.75 -12.15 10.15
C PRO A 93 10.22 -13.56 9.91
N PHE A 94 10.38 -14.03 8.69
CA PHE A 94 10.02 -15.38 8.29
C PHE A 94 11.21 -16.02 7.56
N THR A 95 11.63 -17.17 8.01
CA THR A 95 12.75 -17.91 7.41
C THR A 95 12.19 -19.01 6.53
N LEU A 96 12.49 -18.95 5.26
CA LEU A 96 12.12 -19.96 4.26
C LEU A 96 12.94 -21.25 4.43
N ALA A 97 12.50 -22.31 3.78
CA ALA A 97 13.19 -23.61 3.80
C ALA A 97 14.63 -23.55 3.25
N ASP A 98 14.92 -22.63 2.33
CA ASP A 98 16.24 -22.35 1.77
C ASP A 98 17.11 -21.42 2.63
N SER A 99 16.71 -21.17 3.88
CA SER A 99 17.35 -20.27 4.84
C SER A 99 17.32 -18.78 4.49
N LYS A 100 16.66 -18.38 3.41
CA LYS A 100 16.42 -16.97 3.13
C LYS A 100 15.43 -16.39 4.13
N LYS A 101 15.63 -15.11 4.47
CA LYS A 101 14.75 -14.40 5.41
C LYS A 101 13.97 -13.32 4.68
N ILE A 102 12.70 -13.28 4.95
CA ILE A 102 11.79 -12.24 4.46
C ILE A 102 11.06 -11.60 5.63
N ILE A 103 10.49 -10.44 5.41
CA ILE A 103 9.61 -9.77 6.38
C ILE A 103 8.18 -9.93 5.90
N VAL A 104 7.32 -10.51 6.72
CA VAL A 104 5.93 -10.76 6.42
C VAL A 104 5.05 -9.84 7.25
N SER A 105 4.13 -9.14 6.60
CA SER A 105 3.08 -8.39 7.29
C SER A 105 2.03 -9.37 7.81
N ARG A 106 1.80 -9.36 9.11
CA ARG A 106 0.79 -10.22 9.78
C ARG A 106 -0.57 -9.57 9.90
N GLY A 107 -0.69 -8.32 9.48
CA GLY A 107 -1.91 -7.56 9.53
C GLY A 107 -1.85 -6.40 10.52
N TRP A 108 -3.02 -5.83 10.78
CA TRP A 108 -3.21 -4.69 11.67
C TRP A 108 -3.85 -5.14 12.99
N ILE A 109 -3.41 -4.50 14.07
CA ILE A 109 -3.97 -4.68 15.42
C ILE A 109 -4.34 -3.32 16.00
N GLU A 110 -5.47 -3.26 16.70
CA GLU A 110 -5.89 -2.07 17.44
C GLU A 110 -4.96 -1.84 18.62
N SER A 111 -4.64 -0.59 18.89
CA SER A 111 -3.86 -0.19 20.07
C SER A 111 -4.73 0.68 20.97
N ASP A 112 -5.13 0.13 22.11
CA ASP A 112 -5.85 0.89 23.14
C ASP A 112 -4.89 1.70 24.03
N GLN A 113 -3.60 1.34 24.05
CA GLN A 113 -2.59 1.98 24.89
C GLN A 113 -1.30 2.18 24.11
N ARG A 114 -0.85 3.46 24.00
CA ARG A 114 0.40 3.80 23.31
C ARG A 114 1.66 3.41 24.07
N ASP A 115 1.54 3.11 25.36
CA ASP A 115 2.68 2.89 26.26
C ASP A 115 3.08 1.40 26.38
N SER A 116 2.32 0.48 25.83
CA SER A 116 2.64 -0.95 25.82
C SER A 116 2.45 -1.58 24.45
N LEU A 117 3.49 -2.23 23.94
CA LEU A 117 3.36 -3.04 22.73
C LEU A 117 2.59 -4.33 23.07
N PRO A 118 1.59 -4.69 22.23
CA PRO A 118 0.83 -5.90 22.45
C PRO A 118 1.71 -7.15 22.32
N GLU A 119 1.54 -8.08 23.25
CA GLU A 119 2.15 -9.40 23.14
C GLU A 119 1.42 -10.22 22.06
N LEU A 120 2.16 -10.61 21.04
CA LEU A 120 1.63 -11.47 19.97
C LEU A 120 2.16 -12.89 20.15
N SER A 121 1.26 -13.83 20.30
CA SER A 121 1.60 -15.24 20.19
C SER A 121 2.06 -15.58 18.77
N LEU A 122 3.11 -16.35 18.66
CA LEU A 122 3.48 -16.93 17.37
C LEU A 122 2.36 -17.87 16.90
N PRO A 123 2.00 -17.87 15.59
CA PRO A 123 1.08 -18.86 15.08
C PRO A 123 1.67 -20.23 15.36
N GLN A 124 0.88 -21.10 15.97
CA GLN A 124 1.28 -22.50 16.13
C GLN A 124 1.34 -23.11 14.73
N THR A 125 2.49 -23.65 14.38
CA THR A 125 2.68 -24.44 13.16
C THR A 125 1.78 -25.66 13.24
N THR A 126 0.78 -25.69 12.37
CA THR A 126 0.02 -26.93 12.09
C THR A 126 0.69 -27.63 10.94
#